data_0067d0de74eef0202a200a56cdbc3606
#
_entry.id   0067d0de74eef0202a200a56cdbc3606
#
_cell.length_a   1.000
_cell.length_b   1.000
_cell.length_c   1.000
_cell.angle_alpha   90.00
_cell.angle_beta   90.00
_cell.angle_gamma   90.00
#
_symmetry.space_group_name_H-M   'P 1'
#
loop_
_entity.id
_entity.type
_entity.pdbx_description
1 polymer ?
#
loop_
_entity_poly.entity_id
_entity_poly.type
_entity_poly.pdbx_seq_one_letter_code
_entity_poly.pdbx_strand_id
1 'polypeptide(L)'
;GVPFATVGSDSCRIGDGESMRFEGKISYVNNTAKLLGVEIDMPAIIAANKLTSAKVSDKVSEEYSEARKELTFSKSKREIILMDSISLVTEKDRDKIVVSGSHGGMLGKDPKTAMKHDAFAGFFHDAGVGKSGAGVTRLMPLNERGIIAATVDGMSARIGDGDSVYNDGVISHFNGEAEKVGCKVGMRLKIFIDRINKF
;
A
#
# COMPACT_ATOMS: atom_id res chain seq x y z
N GLY A 1 3.91 -13.53 -21.19
CA GLY A 1 4.70 -12.94 -22.28
C GLY A 1 4.59 -11.42 -22.37
N VAL A 2 3.94 -10.74 -21.40
CA VAL A 2 3.86 -9.26 -21.37
C VAL A 2 5.22 -8.68 -20.96
N PRO A 3 5.81 -7.75 -21.74
CA PRO A 3 7.02 -7.04 -21.32
C PRO A 3 6.69 -6.08 -20.18
N PHE A 4 7.52 -6.10 -19.14
CA PHE A 4 7.23 -5.39 -17.91
C PHE A 4 8.53 -5.02 -17.19
N ALA A 5 8.52 -3.83 -16.57
CA ALA A 5 9.60 -3.32 -15.74
C ALA A 5 9.01 -2.58 -14.52
N THR A 6 9.75 -2.54 -13.41
CA THR A 6 9.41 -1.74 -12.25
C THR A 6 10.33 -0.54 -12.11
N VAL A 7 9.84 0.50 -11.46
CA VAL A 7 10.60 1.70 -11.14
C VAL A 7 10.95 1.70 -9.65
N GLY A 8 12.19 2.06 -9.30
CA GLY A 8 12.67 2.07 -7.94
C GLY A 8 11.93 3.11 -7.07
N SER A 9 11.51 2.70 -5.87
CA SER A 9 10.75 3.53 -4.94
C SER A 9 11.52 4.76 -4.42
N ASP A 10 12.82 4.73 -4.46
CA ASP A 10 13.72 5.83 -4.11
C ASP A 10 13.93 6.83 -5.25
N SER A 11 13.67 6.43 -6.50
CA SER A 11 13.83 7.27 -7.69
C SER A 11 12.62 8.16 -7.98
N CYS A 12 11.42 7.74 -7.62
CA CYS A 12 10.19 8.50 -7.84
C CYS A 12 9.18 8.31 -6.70
N ARG A 13 8.17 9.18 -6.64
CA ARG A 13 7.11 9.12 -5.63
C ARG A 13 6.08 8.07 -6.01
N ILE A 14 5.74 7.16 -5.07
CA ILE A 14 4.64 6.21 -5.26
C ILE A 14 3.30 6.97 -5.36
N GLY A 15 2.41 6.51 -6.24
CA GLY A 15 1.11 7.15 -6.47
C GLY A 15 1.18 8.43 -7.33
N ASP A 16 2.34 8.76 -7.91
CA ASP A 16 2.58 9.96 -8.72
C ASP A 16 3.15 9.56 -10.09
N GLY A 17 2.28 9.55 -11.11
CA GLY A 17 2.66 9.16 -12.47
C GLY A 17 3.63 10.13 -13.15
N GLU A 18 3.56 11.43 -12.83
CA GLU A 18 4.51 12.42 -13.38
C GLU A 18 5.90 12.24 -12.78
N SER A 19 5.99 12.07 -11.47
CA SER A 19 7.25 11.74 -10.81
C SER A 19 7.85 10.45 -11.37
N MET A 20 7.02 9.40 -11.55
CA MET A 20 7.48 8.16 -12.17
C MET A 20 8.04 8.38 -13.58
N ARG A 21 7.33 9.15 -14.40
CA ARG A 21 7.69 9.42 -15.81
C ARG A 21 9.01 10.18 -15.95
N PHE A 22 9.19 11.25 -15.15
CA PHE A 22 10.29 12.20 -15.35
C PHE A 22 11.51 11.95 -14.47
N GLU A 23 11.31 11.32 -13.31
CA GLU A 23 12.38 11.10 -12.33
C GLU A 23 12.72 9.62 -12.17
N GLY A 24 11.77 8.73 -12.50
CA GLY A 24 11.87 7.31 -12.25
C GLY A 24 13.01 6.63 -13.00
N LYS A 25 13.66 5.68 -12.31
CA LYS A 25 14.67 4.78 -12.87
C LYS A 25 14.24 3.33 -12.73
N ILE A 26 14.47 2.55 -13.75
CA ILE A 26 14.12 1.13 -13.77
C ILE A 26 14.94 0.37 -12.72
N SER A 27 14.26 -0.40 -11.88
CA SER A 27 14.87 -1.22 -10.81
C SER A 27 14.79 -2.72 -11.09
N TYR A 28 13.82 -3.15 -11.90
CA TYR A 28 13.67 -4.54 -12.31
C TYR A 28 13.12 -4.63 -13.73
N VAL A 29 13.55 -5.66 -14.47
CA VAL A 29 13.15 -5.89 -15.87
C VAL A 29 12.92 -7.38 -16.09
N ASN A 30 11.76 -7.78 -16.62
CA ASN A 30 11.56 -9.16 -17.02
C ASN A 30 12.25 -9.48 -18.38
N ASN A 31 12.36 -10.77 -18.70
CA ASN A 31 13.07 -11.22 -19.91
C ASN A 31 12.46 -10.63 -21.19
N THR A 32 11.14 -10.50 -21.27
CA THR A 32 10.46 -9.96 -22.45
C THR A 32 10.80 -8.48 -22.67
N ALA A 33 10.86 -7.67 -21.60
CA ALA A 33 11.27 -6.27 -21.68
C ALA A 33 12.77 -6.11 -21.99
N LYS A 34 13.64 -7.02 -21.46
CA LYS A 34 15.07 -7.06 -21.83
C LYS A 34 15.27 -7.23 -23.33
N LEU A 35 14.49 -8.10 -23.96
CA LEU A 35 14.55 -8.32 -25.42
C LEU A 35 14.17 -7.07 -26.24
N LEU A 36 13.41 -6.15 -25.65
CA LEU A 36 13.09 -4.83 -26.22
C LEU A 36 14.13 -3.76 -25.87
N GLY A 37 15.24 -4.15 -25.23
CA GLY A 37 16.33 -3.26 -24.86
C GLY A 37 16.05 -2.38 -23.64
N VAL A 38 15.15 -2.80 -22.73
CA VAL A 38 14.98 -2.15 -21.43
C VAL A 38 16.02 -2.68 -20.46
N GLU A 39 16.67 -1.78 -19.73
CA GLU A 39 17.77 -2.09 -18.80
C GLU A 39 17.53 -1.46 -17.43
N ILE A 40 18.20 -2.01 -16.40
CA ILE A 40 18.21 -1.42 -15.05
C ILE A 40 18.87 -0.04 -15.12
N ASP A 41 18.47 0.89 -14.26
CA ASP A 41 18.89 2.30 -14.20
C ASP A 41 18.47 3.16 -15.38
N MET A 42 17.82 2.58 -16.41
CA MET A 42 17.26 3.36 -17.51
C MET A 42 16.19 4.32 -17.00
N PRO A 43 16.13 5.60 -17.50
CA PRO A 43 15.00 6.48 -17.22
C PRO A 43 13.66 5.85 -17.62
N ALA A 44 12.64 5.95 -16.75
CA ALA A 44 11.34 5.32 -16.95
C ALA A 44 10.68 5.72 -18.28
N ILE A 45 10.79 6.99 -18.69
CA ILE A 45 10.25 7.49 -19.96
C ILE A 45 10.90 6.80 -21.18
N ILE A 46 12.21 6.53 -21.12
CA ILE A 46 12.92 5.84 -22.20
C ILE A 46 12.50 4.37 -22.24
N ALA A 47 12.40 3.73 -21.07
CA ALA A 47 11.90 2.36 -20.98
C ALA A 47 10.47 2.24 -21.52
N ALA A 48 9.58 3.16 -21.14
CA ALA A 48 8.21 3.19 -21.64
C ALA A 48 8.16 3.29 -23.18
N ASN A 49 8.97 4.18 -23.78
CA ASN A 49 9.05 4.31 -25.24
C ASN A 49 9.53 3.02 -25.91
N LYS A 50 10.49 2.30 -25.33
CA LYS A 50 10.92 0.99 -25.86
C LYS A 50 9.80 -0.05 -25.78
N LEU A 51 9.04 -0.05 -24.70
CA LEU A 51 7.94 -0.99 -24.49
C LEU A 51 6.77 -0.78 -25.46
N THR A 52 6.62 0.41 -26.08
CA THR A 52 5.57 0.64 -27.09
C THR A 52 5.74 -0.20 -28.35
N SER A 53 6.94 -0.72 -28.61
CA SER A 53 7.20 -1.63 -29.74
C SER A 53 6.75 -3.08 -29.47
N ALA A 54 6.27 -3.38 -28.28
CA ALA A 54 5.81 -4.71 -27.93
C ALA A 54 4.56 -5.10 -28.75
N LYS A 55 4.53 -6.36 -29.19
CA LYS A 55 3.29 -6.92 -29.73
C LYS A 55 2.29 -7.14 -28.59
N VAL A 56 1.05 -6.70 -28.80
CA VAL A 56 -0.05 -6.99 -27.86
C VAL A 56 -0.28 -8.50 -27.85
N SER A 57 -0.41 -9.08 -26.65
CA SER A 57 -0.70 -10.51 -26.50
C SER A 57 -2.20 -10.75 -26.68
N ASP A 58 -2.57 -11.74 -27.50
CA ASP A 58 -3.95 -12.20 -27.63
C ASP A 58 -4.39 -13.10 -26.47
N LYS A 59 -3.47 -13.41 -25.53
CA LYS A 59 -3.79 -14.20 -24.33
C LYS A 59 -4.55 -13.35 -23.33
N VAL A 60 -5.72 -13.83 -22.95
CA VAL A 60 -6.50 -13.28 -21.83
C VAL A 60 -5.86 -13.76 -20.53
N SER A 61 -5.60 -12.86 -19.58
CA SER A 61 -5.18 -13.25 -18.24
C SER A 61 -6.34 -13.91 -17.51
N GLU A 62 -6.04 -14.83 -16.59
CA GLU A 62 -7.04 -15.31 -15.64
C GLU A 62 -7.56 -14.12 -14.81
N GLU A 63 -8.86 -14.14 -14.51
CA GLU A 63 -9.46 -13.13 -13.62
C GLU A 63 -8.82 -13.26 -12.23
N TYR A 64 -8.26 -12.17 -11.75
CA TYR A 64 -7.77 -12.04 -10.37
C TYR A 64 -8.73 -11.18 -9.57
N SER A 65 -9.24 -11.72 -8.46
CA SER A 65 -10.04 -10.96 -7.50
C SER A 65 -9.20 -10.61 -6.29
N GLU A 66 -9.19 -9.33 -5.90
CA GLU A 66 -8.59 -8.88 -4.64
C GLU A 66 -9.35 -9.49 -3.46
N ALA A 67 -8.63 -10.07 -2.50
CA ALA A 67 -9.24 -10.71 -1.35
C ALA A 67 -9.77 -9.66 -0.35
N ARG A 68 -10.91 -9.96 0.26
CA ARG A 68 -11.49 -9.25 1.40
C ARG A 68 -12.04 -10.27 2.40
N LYS A 69 -11.56 -10.24 3.64
CA LYS A 69 -11.84 -11.21 4.68
C LYS A 69 -12.22 -10.51 5.98
N GLU A 70 -13.24 -10.99 6.65
CA GLU A 70 -13.68 -10.50 7.95
C GLU A 70 -13.22 -11.44 9.06
N LEU A 71 -12.61 -10.87 10.11
CA LEU A 71 -12.20 -11.59 11.30
C LEU A 71 -13.03 -11.10 12.48
N THR A 72 -13.75 -12.03 13.11
CA THR A 72 -14.52 -11.76 14.33
C THR A 72 -13.99 -12.65 15.45
N PHE A 73 -13.64 -12.04 16.59
CA PHE A 73 -13.20 -12.76 17.77
C PHE A 73 -14.18 -12.53 18.92
N SER A 74 -14.46 -13.55 19.71
CA SER A 74 -15.48 -13.53 20.78
C SER A 74 -15.29 -12.47 21.86
N LYS A 75 -14.08 -11.90 21.98
CA LYS A 75 -13.73 -10.85 22.94
C LYS A 75 -13.38 -9.51 22.29
N SER A 76 -13.54 -9.40 20.99
CA SER A 76 -13.23 -8.17 20.23
C SER A 76 -14.44 -7.27 20.19
N LYS A 77 -14.23 -5.97 20.41
CA LYS A 77 -15.27 -4.94 20.34
C LYS A 77 -15.66 -4.61 18.89
N ARG A 78 -14.70 -4.75 17.96
CA ARG A 78 -14.86 -4.43 16.54
C ARG A 78 -14.38 -5.58 15.66
N GLU A 79 -15.00 -5.71 14.52
CA GLU A 79 -14.54 -6.59 13.45
C GLU A 79 -13.25 -6.05 12.84
N ILE A 80 -12.40 -6.96 12.39
CA ILE A 80 -11.18 -6.64 11.65
C ILE A 80 -11.38 -7.07 10.21
N ILE A 81 -11.18 -6.16 9.28
CA ILE A 81 -11.29 -6.41 7.85
C ILE A 81 -9.90 -6.44 7.25
N LEU A 82 -9.51 -7.60 6.73
CA LEU A 82 -8.30 -7.75 5.94
C LEU A 82 -8.65 -7.61 4.46
N MET A 83 -7.92 -6.78 3.73
CA MET A 83 -8.15 -6.57 2.31
C MET A 83 -6.83 -6.34 1.55
N ASP A 84 -6.74 -6.87 0.35
CA ASP A 84 -5.54 -6.67 -0.48
C ASP A 84 -5.42 -5.23 -0.96
N SER A 85 -6.55 -4.59 -1.21
CA SER A 85 -6.61 -3.19 -1.65
C SER A 85 -7.54 -2.35 -0.79
N ILE A 86 -7.11 -1.14 -0.44
CA ILE A 86 -7.94 -0.15 0.26
C ILE A 86 -9.14 0.33 -0.57
N SER A 87 -9.14 0.07 -1.88
CA SER A 87 -10.28 0.35 -2.76
C SER A 87 -11.54 -0.45 -2.37
N LEU A 88 -11.37 -1.57 -1.66
CA LEU A 88 -12.44 -2.45 -1.19
C LEU A 88 -13.14 -1.94 0.08
N VAL A 89 -12.67 -0.83 0.68
CA VAL A 89 -13.35 -0.22 1.84
C VAL A 89 -14.72 0.33 1.45
N THR A 90 -15.70 0.10 2.31
CA THR A 90 -17.09 0.51 2.11
C THR A 90 -17.62 1.30 3.31
N GLU A 91 -18.80 1.91 3.18
CA GLU A 91 -19.47 2.61 4.29
C GLU A 91 -19.77 1.70 5.49
N LYS A 92 -19.93 0.38 5.25
CA LYS A 92 -20.16 -0.63 6.30
C LYS A 92 -18.95 -0.86 7.21
N ASP A 93 -17.78 -0.29 6.85
CA ASP A 93 -16.53 -0.47 7.59
C ASP A 93 -16.25 0.67 8.58
N ARG A 94 -17.17 1.63 8.74
CA ARG A 94 -17.00 2.86 9.56
C ARG A 94 -16.49 2.60 10.97
N ASP A 95 -16.99 1.60 11.68
CA ASP A 95 -16.59 1.29 13.06
C ASP A 95 -15.63 0.11 13.15
N LYS A 96 -15.11 -0.36 12.02
CA LYS A 96 -14.23 -1.53 11.93
C LYS A 96 -12.77 -1.14 11.88
N ILE A 97 -11.91 -2.11 12.13
CA ILE A 97 -10.47 -2.01 11.97
C ILE A 97 -10.12 -2.55 10.59
N VAL A 98 -9.59 -1.70 9.71
CA VAL A 98 -9.21 -2.05 8.33
C VAL A 98 -7.71 -2.27 8.25
N VAL A 99 -7.30 -3.43 7.76
CA VAL A 99 -5.90 -3.76 7.45
C VAL A 99 -5.80 -4.02 5.95
N SER A 100 -5.02 -3.20 5.27
CA SER A 100 -4.90 -3.26 3.81
C SER A 100 -3.48 -3.59 3.36
N GLY A 101 -3.37 -4.42 2.31
CA GLY A 101 -2.14 -4.65 1.58
C GLY A 101 -1.67 -3.44 0.75
N SER A 102 -2.52 -2.41 0.61
CA SER A 102 -2.16 -1.19 -0.12
C SER A 102 -1.03 -0.42 0.56
N HIS A 103 -0.25 0.29 -0.27
CA HIS A 103 0.73 1.25 0.23
C HIS A 103 0.07 2.42 0.98
N GLY A 104 0.77 2.98 1.96
CA GLY A 104 0.36 4.15 2.74
C GLY A 104 0.53 5.50 2.03
N GLY A 105 0.84 5.49 0.73
CA GLY A 105 0.98 6.68 -0.10
C GLY A 105 -0.35 7.17 -0.64
N MET A 106 -0.54 8.49 -0.68
CA MET A 106 -1.69 9.14 -1.32
C MET A 106 -1.68 8.92 -2.84
N LEU A 107 -2.87 8.87 -3.43
CA LEU A 107 -3.08 8.97 -4.87
C LEU A 107 -3.47 10.42 -5.20
N GLY A 108 -2.56 11.16 -5.81
CA GLY A 108 -2.76 12.58 -6.08
C GLY A 108 -2.75 13.44 -4.80
N LYS A 109 -3.47 14.58 -4.84
CA LYS A 109 -3.44 15.60 -3.78
C LYS A 109 -4.73 15.68 -2.94
N ASP A 110 -5.80 14.97 -3.32
CA ASP A 110 -7.07 15.03 -2.59
C ASP A 110 -6.99 14.17 -1.31
N PRO A 111 -7.12 14.76 -0.09
CA PRO A 111 -7.11 14.05 1.18
C PRO A 111 -8.13 12.93 1.29
N LYS A 112 -9.24 13.00 0.56
CA LYS A 112 -10.28 11.95 0.51
C LYS A 112 -9.75 10.63 -0.05
N THR A 113 -8.70 10.68 -0.89
CA THR A 113 -8.08 9.49 -1.47
C THR A 113 -7.24 8.69 -0.46
N ALA A 114 -7.00 9.22 0.75
CA ALA A 114 -6.34 8.46 1.81
C ALA A 114 -7.11 7.19 2.16
N MET A 115 -8.43 7.30 2.28
CA MET A 115 -9.37 6.19 2.42
C MET A 115 -10.77 6.71 2.04
N LYS A 116 -11.45 6.02 1.12
CA LYS A 116 -12.72 6.47 0.53
C LYS A 116 -13.84 6.60 1.55
N HIS A 117 -13.93 5.67 2.50
CA HIS A 117 -14.90 5.66 3.59
C HIS A 117 -14.15 5.60 4.92
N ASP A 118 -14.68 6.25 5.95
CA ASP A 118 -14.10 6.23 7.30
C ASP A 118 -14.13 4.83 7.90
N ALA A 119 -13.13 4.54 8.73
CA ALA A 119 -13.07 3.36 9.58
C ALA A 119 -12.64 3.80 11.00
N PHE A 120 -12.75 2.92 11.99
CA PHE A 120 -12.20 3.17 13.32
C PHE A 120 -10.66 3.27 13.28
N ALA A 121 -10.03 2.38 12.53
CA ALA A 121 -8.58 2.39 12.31
C ALA A 121 -8.23 1.88 10.90
N GLY A 122 -7.15 2.39 10.32
CA GLY A 122 -6.64 1.98 9.00
C GLY A 122 -5.15 1.69 9.03
N PHE A 123 -4.74 0.50 8.54
CA PHE A 123 -3.36 0.06 8.50
C PHE A 123 -2.93 -0.28 7.09
N PHE A 124 -1.69 0.08 6.73
CA PHE A 124 -1.17 0.03 5.37
C PHE A 124 0.26 -0.49 5.35
N HIS A 125 0.78 -0.76 4.16
CA HIS A 125 2.18 -1.07 3.92
C HIS A 125 2.96 0.21 3.60
N ASP A 126 4.17 0.43 4.14
CA ASP A 126 4.92 1.67 3.90
C ASP A 126 5.61 1.73 2.51
N ALA A 127 5.60 0.62 1.78
CA ALA A 127 6.23 0.49 0.46
C ALA A 127 7.71 0.92 0.44
N GLY A 128 8.43 0.70 1.56
CA GLY A 128 9.81 1.14 1.74
C GLY A 128 9.95 2.65 1.94
N VAL A 129 8.87 3.33 2.37
CA VAL A 129 8.75 4.78 2.55
C VAL A 129 8.90 5.58 1.24
N GLY A 130 9.93 5.26 0.44
CA GLY A 130 10.18 5.81 -0.88
C GLY A 130 10.57 7.30 -0.90
N LYS A 131 10.73 7.82 -2.11
CA LYS A 131 11.14 9.21 -2.35
C LYS A 131 10.22 10.20 -1.63
N SER A 132 10.83 11.11 -0.86
CA SER A 132 10.13 12.18 -0.10
C SER A 132 9.06 11.65 0.87
N GLY A 133 9.20 10.44 1.42
CA GLY A 133 8.23 9.86 2.35
C GLY A 133 6.87 9.54 1.72
N ALA A 134 6.81 9.36 0.39
CA ALA A 134 5.55 9.20 -0.31
C ALA A 134 4.74 7.98 0.15
N GLY A 135 5.41 6.91 0.61
CA GLY A 135 4.77 5.67 1.05
C GLY A 135 3.96 5.77 2.34
N VAL A 136 4.03 6.88 3.08
CA VAL A 136 3.34 7.07 4.37
C VAL A 136 2.42 8.30 4.40
N THR A 137 2.19 8.94 3.27
CA THR A 137 1.47 10.22 3.18
C THR A 137 -0.03 10.14 3.50
N ARG A 138 -0.66 8.95 3.56
CA ARG A 138 -2.04 8.78 4.03
C ARG A 138 -2.21 9.08 5.51
N LEU A 139 -1.15 8.96 6.32
CA LEU A 139 -1.24 9.09 7.78
C LEU A 139 -1.73 10.47 8.23
N MET A 140 -1.31 11.54 7.53
CA MET A 140 -1.70 12.90 7.89
C MET A 140 -3.20 13.19 7.65
N PRO A 141 -3.77 12.98 6.45
CA PRO A 141 -5.22 13.17 6.24
C PRO A 141 -6.09 12.27 7.12
N LEU A 142 -5.65 11.05 7.43
CA LEU A 142 -6.38 10.17 8.35
C LEU A 142 -6.33 10.69 9.78
N ASN A 143 -5.22 11.32 10.21
CA ASN A 143 -5.12 12.00 11.50
C ASN A 143 -6.12 13.16 11.63
N GLU A 144 -6.26 13.99 10.59
CA GLU A 144 -7.21 15.10 10.54
C GLU A 144 -8.67 14.63 10.64
N ARG A 145 -8.95 13.41 10.20
CA ARG A 145 -10.26 12.74 10.29
C ARG A 145 -10.47 11.99 11.61
N GLY A 146 -9.52 12.04 12.56
CA GLY A 146 -9.61 11.33 13.84
C GLY A 146 -9.47 9.81 13.72
N ILE A 147 -8.93 9.30 12.62
CA ILE A 147 -8.78 7.86 12.35
C ILE A 147 -7.40 7.40 12.83
N ILE A 148 -7.37 6.38 13.67
CA ILE A 148 -6.14 5.72 14.10
C ILE A 148 -5.47 5.10 12.86
N ALA A 149 -4.23 5.48 12.55
CA ALA A 149 -3.56 4.94 11.38
C ALA A 149 -2.07 4.68 11.60
N ALA A 150 -1.57 3.61 10.99
CA ALA A 150 -0.16 3.28 10.94
C ALA A 150 0.20 2.55 9.64
N THR A 151 1.49 2.54 9.33
CA THR A 151 2.07 1.70 8.27
C THR A 151 2.99 0.65 8.88
N VAL A 152 3.12 -0.48 8.19
CA VAL A 152 4.11 -1.51 8.52
C VAL A 152 5.30 -1.42 7.57
N ASP A 153 6.46 -1.80 8.09
CA ASP A 153 7.72 -1.86 7.37
C ASP A 153 7.62 -2.79 6.15
N GLY A 154 8.08 -2.30 5.02
CA GLY A 154 8.05 -2.99 3.73
C GLY A 154 8.82 -4.30 3.69
N MET A 155 9.77 -4.51 4.60
CA MET A 155 10.50 -5.76 4.73
C MET A 155 9.85 -6.74 5.69
N SER A 156 8.85 -6.30 6.48
CA SER A 156 8.15 -7.14 7.46
C SER A 156 6.91 -7.84 6.90
N ALA A 157 6.32 -7.32 5.83
CA ALA A 157 5.08 -7.83 5.24
C ALA A 157 5.11 -7.74 3.72
N ARG A 158 4.25 -8.50 3.04
CA ARG A 158 4.07 -8.41 1.58
C ARG A 158 3.09 -7.30 1.22
N ILE A 159 3.49 -6.41 0.33
CA ILE A 159 2.59 -5.42 -0.27
C ILE A 159 1.53 -6.12 -1.12
N GLY A 160 0.29 -5.61 -1.11
CA GLY A 160 -0.82 -6.23 -1.83
C GLY A 160 -1.45 -7.43 -1.11
N ASP A 161 -1.05 -7.73 0.13
CA ASP A 161 -1.50 -8.89 0.91
C ASP A 161 -1.93 -8.43 2.32
N GLY A 162 -3.24 -8.25 2.53
CA GLY A 162 -3.79 -7.82 3.81
C GLY A 162 -3.57 -8.82 4.95
N ASP A 163 -3.55 -10.11 4.67
CA ASP A 163 -3.23 -11.16 5.64
C ASP A 163 -1.77 -11.05 6.11
N SER A 164 -0.81 -10.82 5.21
CA SER A 164 0.59 -10.63 5.57
C SER A 164 0.79 -9.36 6.39
N VAL A 165 0.17 -8.23 5.99
CA VAL A 165 0.22 -6.98 6.78
C VAL A 165 -0.26 -7.19 8.21
N TYR A 166 -1.37 -7.93 8.41
CA TYR A 166 -1.91 -8.22 9.73
C TYR A 166 -1.03 -9.15 10.57
N ASN A 167 -0.57 -10.27 9.99
CA ASN A 167 0.11 -11.33 10.73
C ASN A 167 1.60 -11.07 10.94
N ASP A 168 2.28 -10.49 9.94
CA ASP A 168 3.74 -10.35 9.91
C ASP A 168 4.19 -8.91 10.17
N GLY A 169 3.32 -7.92 9.88
CA GLY A 169 3.64 -6.50 9.86
C GLY A 169 4.21 -5.97 11.17
N VAL A 170 5.30 -5.21 11.06
CA VAL A 170 5.95 -4.45 12.13
C VAL A 170 5.75 -2.97 11.85
N ILE A 171 5.19 -2.22 12.79
CA ILE A 171 4.87 -0.80 12.62
C ILE A 171 6.13 0.02 12.34
N SER A 172 6.14 0.76 11.23
CA SER A 172 7.22 1.66 10.83
C SER A 172 6.89 3.13 11.07
N HIS A 173 5.63 3.54 10.78
CA HIS A 173 5.15 4.91 10.98
C HIS A 173 3.70 4.90 11.49
N PHE A 174 3.31 5.94 12.20
CA PHE A 174 1.96 6.09 12.72
C PHE A 174 1.58 7.57 12.86
N ASN A 175 0.27 7.86 12.97
CA ASN A 175 -0.23 9.21 13.17
C ASN A 175 -0.49 9.54 14.65
N GLY A 176 -0.84 10.80 14.96
CA GLY A 176 -1.10 11.25 16.32
C GLY A 176 -2.25 10.53 17.02
N GLU A 177 -3.28 10.09 16.28
CA GLU A 177 -4.39 9.32 16.86
C GLU A 177 -3.92 7.93 17.33
N ALA A 178 -3.03 7.29 16.57
CA ALA A 178 -2.40 6.03 16.99
C ALA A 178 -1.44 6.23 18.18
N GLU A 179 -0.73 7.35 18.25
CA GLU A 179 0.14 7.70 19.37
C GLU A 179 -0.63 7.79 20.68
N LYS A 180 -1.79 8.48 20.69
CA LYS A 180 -2.68 8.64 21.87
C LYS A 180 -3.09 7.31 22.51
N VAL A 181 -3.19 6.25 21.70
CA VAL A 181 -3.57 4.90 22.16
C VAL A 181 -2.36 3.96 22.31
N GLY A 182 -1.15 4.51 22.33
CA GLY A 182 0.08 3.82 22.70
C GLY A 182 0.73 3.02 21.57
N CYS A 183 0.55 3.45 20.32
CA CYS A 183 1.32 2.93 19.18
C CYS A 183 2.80 3.24 19.32
N LYS A 184 3.67 2.33 18.86
CA LYS A 184 5.12 2.52 18.83
C LYS A 184 5.72 1.88 17.61
N VAL A 185 6.73 2.52 17.01
CA VAL A 185 7.57 1.90 15.98
C VAL A 185 8.21 0.61 16.51
N GLY A 186 8.29 -0.41 15.68
CA GLY A 186 8.82 -1.73 16.03
C GLY A 186 7.80 -2.65 16.70
N MET A 187 6.58 -2.18 17.01
CA MET A 187 5.51 -3.02 17.55
C MET A 187 4.93 -3.90 16.44
N ARG A 188 4.64 -5.17 16.73
CA ARG A 188 3.84 -6.02 15.83
C ARG A 188 2.44 -5.43 15.65
N LEU A 189 1.97 -5.28 14.42
CA LEU A 189 0.67 -4.71 14.12
C LEU A 189 -0.47 -5.44 14.85
N LYS A 190 -0.47 -6.77 14.82
CA LYS A 190 -1.46 -7.60 15.51
C LYS A 190 -1.56 -7.30 17.01
N ILE A 191 -0.41 -7.10 17.69
CA ILE A 191 -0.39 -6.75 19.13
C ILE A 191 -1.00 -5.35 19.36
N PHE A 192 -0.75 -4.41 18.45
CA PHE A 192 -1.36 -3.07 18.52
C PHE A 192 -2.87 -3.14 18.30
N ILE A 193 -3.32 -3.89 17.29
CA ILE A 193 -4.75 -4.11 17.00
C ILE A 193 -5.44 -4.75 18.22
N ASP A 194 -4.87 -5.79 18.81
CA ASP A 194 -5.42 -6.44 20.02
C ASP A 194 -5.55 -5.45 21.20
N ARG A 195 -4.65 -4.47 21.30
CA ARG A 195 -4.72 -3.42 22.32
C ARG A 195 -5.90 -2.48 22.06
N ILE A 196 -6.00 -1.89 20.87
CA ILE A 196 -7.05 -0.90 20.55
C ILE A 196 -8.44 -1.51 20.43
N ASN A 197 -8.53 -2.81 20.21
CA ASN A 197 -9.80 -3.53 20.06
C ASN A 197 -10.43 -3.96 21.41
N LYS A 198 -9.82 -3.59 22.52
CA LYS A 198 -10.36 -3.78 23.88
C LYS A 198 -11.14 -2.56 24.38
N PHE A 199 -10.99 -1.40 23.71
CA PHE A 199 -11.60 -0.11 24.11
C PHE A 199 -12.94 0.20 23.43
#